data_3d17eb7b1503000cc03d0b9bcde0a046
#
_entry.id   3d17eb7b1503000cc03d0b9bcde0a046
#
_cell.length_a   1.000
_cell.length_b   1.000
_cell.length_c   1.000
_cell.angle_alpha   90.00
_cell.angle_beta   90.00
_cell.angle_gamma   90.00
#
_symmetry.space_group_name_H-M   'P 1'
#
loop_
_entity.id
_entity.type
_entity.pdbx_description
1 polymer ?
#
loop_
_entity_poly.entity_id
_entity_poly.type
_entity_poly.pdbx_seq_one_letter_code
_entity_poly.pdbx_strand_id
1 'polypeptide(L)'
;MCGRFTLTNKDEIKKNFDINLAQSFNICPSTEVLVLTNKIEKIKWGYSPHWAKSPMNLINARYETIHEKPSFKDAKRCIFIMDGWYE
;
A
#
# COMPACT_ATOMS: atom_id res chain seq x y z
N MET A 1 -4.58 -3.74 12.75
CA MET A 1 -4.24 -3.81 11.32
C MET A 1 -5.29 -3.04 10.55
N CYS A 2 -4.91 -2.33 9.51
CA CYS A 2 -5.86 -1.47 8.80
C CYS A 2 -6.44 -2.17 7.57
N GLY A 3 -7.73 -1.94 7.34
CA GLY A 3 -8.42 -2.42 6.15
C GLY A 3 -8.76 -1.30 5.17
N ARG A 4 -8.57 -0.05 5.58
CA ARG A 4 -8.80 1.14 4.75
C ARG A 4 -7.99 2.29 5.29
N PHE A 5 -7.69 3.26 4.42
CA PHE A 5 -6.98 4.46 4.86
C PHE A 5 -7.45 5.69 4.08
N THR A 6 -6.96 6.85 4.51
CA THR A 6 -7.27 8.13 3.88
C THR A 6 -6.01 8.76 3.29
N LEU A 7 -6.18 9.50 2.22
CA LEU A 7 -5.14 10.37 1.67
C LEU A 7 -5.82 11.61 1.13
N THR A 8 -5.83 12.65 1.94
CA THR A 8 -6.58 13.87 1.65
C THR A 8 -5.69 15.10 1.50
N ASN A 9 -4.45 15.04 1.96
CA ASN A 9 -3.53 16.17 1.97
C ASN A 9 -2.84 16.35 0.61
N LYS A 10 -3.65 16.65 -0.41
CA LYS A 10 -3.19 16.75 -1.80
C LYS A 10 -2.15 17.86 -1.99
N ASP A 11 -2.20 18.92 -1.19
CA ASP A 11 -1.26 20.04 -1.33
C ASP A 11 0.14 19.65 -0.89
N GLU A 12 0.26 18.89 0.20
CA GLU A 12 1.54 18.34 0.66
C GLU A 12 2.12 17.36 -0.37
N ILE A 13 1.29 16.51 -0.96
CA ILE A 13 1.72 15.57 -1.98
C ILE A 13 2.23 16.31 -3.21
N LYS A 14 1.50 17.34 -3.66
CA LYS A 14 1.93 18.16 -4.80
C LYS A 14 3.25 18.86 -4.51
N LYS A 15 3.38 19.42 -3.31
CA LYS A 15 4.58 20.14 -2.89
C LYS A 15 5.82 19.24 -2.85
N ASN A 16 5.68 18.04 -2.27
CA ASN A 16 6.82 17.16 -2.01
C ASN A 16 7.14 16.21 -3.16
N PHE A 17 6.15 15.83 -3.97
CA PHE A 17 6.33 14.82 -5.01
C PHE A 17 5.92 15.28 -6.41
N ASP A 18 5.37 16.49 -6.54
CA ASP A 18 4.90 17.05 -7.81
C ASP A 18 3.87 16.17 -8.51
N ILE A 19 2.93 15.63 -7.73
CA ILE A 19 1.88 14.74 -8.22
C ILE A 19 0.53 15.35 -7.91
N ASN A 20 -0.35 15.38 -8.92
CA ASN A 20 -1.74 15.77 -8.74
C ASN A 20 -2.52 14.56 -8.22
N LEU A 21 -3.11 14.70 -7.03
CA LEU A 21 -3.79 13.63 -6.35
C LEU A 21 -5.27 13.97 -6.17
N ALA A 22 -6.13 13.01 -6.48
CA ALA A 22 -7.53 13.10 -6.09
C ALA A 22 -7.63 12.63 -4.64
N GLN A 23 -8.07 13.52 -3.74
CA GLN A 23 -8.17 13.16 -2.32
C GLN A 23 -9.24 12.09 -2.10
N SER A 24 -9.00 11.20 -1.14
CA SER A 24 -9.94 10.15 -0.80
C SER A 24 -9.94 9.88 0.69
N PHE A 25 -11.14 9.76 1.26
CA PHE A 25 -11.35 9.38 2.66
C PHE A 25 -11.59 7.88 2.82
N ASN A 26 -11.55 7.12 1.73
CA ASN A 26 -11.92 5.70 1.77
C ASN A 26 -11.13 4.92 0.73
N ILE A 27 -9.85 4.75 0.97
CA ILE A 27 -9.00 3.97 0.08
C ILE A 27 -9.06 2.51 0.52
N CYS A 28 -9.48 1.65 -0.39
CA CYS A 28 -9.79 0.24 -0.13
C CYS A 28 -8.73 -0.68 -0.73
N PRO A 29 -8.60 -1.92 -0.20
CA PRO A 29 -7.83 -2.95 -0.91
C PRO A 29 -8.34 -3.16 -2.33
N SER A 30 -7.47 -3.66 -3.18
CA SER A 30 -7.72 -3.93 -4.62
C SER A 30 -7.79 -2.68 -5.49
N THR A 31 -7.55 -1.49 -4.94
CA THR A 31 -7.41 -0.27 -5.72
C THR A 31 -5.94 0.12 -5.84
N GLU A 32 -5.62 0.93 -6.83
CA GLU A 32 -4.27 1.47 -6.96
C GLU A 32 -4.03 2.53 -5.90
N VAL A 33 -2.89 2.40 -5.22
CA VAL A 33 -2.51 3.32 -4.14
C VAL A 33 -1.14 3.93 -4.44
N LEU A 34 -0.90 5.10 -3.87
CA LEU A 34 0.36 5.80 -4.03
C LEU A 34 1.39 5.24 -3.06
N VAL A 35 2.51 4.77 -3.58
CA VAL A 35 3.59 4.20 -2.76
C VAL A 35 4.93 4.82 -3.13
N LEU A 36 5.84 4.78 -2.17
CA LEU A 36 7.21 5.20 -2.35
C LEU A 36 8.12 3.97 -2.27
N THR A 37 8.85 3.72 -3.34
CA THR A 37 9.95 2.76 -3.38
C THR A 37 11.25 3.55 -3.57
N ASN A 38 11.97 3.38 -4.67
CA ASN A 38 13.01 4.32 -5.06
C ASN A 38 12.45 5.52 -5.83
N LYS A 39 11.17 5.50 -6.11
CA LYS A 39 10.40 6.56 -6.76
C LYS A 39 8.95 6.47 -6.32
N ILE A 40 8.16 7.51 -6.60
CA ILE A 40 6.72 7.47 -6.37
C ILE A 40 6.05 6.71 -7.51
N GLU A 41 5.21 5.75 -7.17
CA GLU A 41 4.47 4.98 -8.17
C GLU A 41 3.10 4.57 -7.63
N LYS A 42 2.21 4.17 -8.53
CA LYS A 42 0.89 3.65 -8.16
C LYS A 42 0.92 2.14 -8.28
N ILE A 43 0.55 1.45 -7.21
CA ILE A 43 0.55 -0.01 -7.15
C ILE A 43 -0.78 -0.46 -6.56
N LYS A 44 -1.31 -1.57 -7.06
CA LYS A 44 -2.53 -2.16 -6.52
C LYS A 44 -2.27 -2.67 -5.10
N TRP A 45 -3.14 -2.29 -4.17
CA TRP A 45 -3.06 -2.75 -2.79
C TRP A 45 -3.61 -4.17 -2.67
N GLY A 46 -2.76 -5.09 -2.29
CA GLY A 46 -3.08 -6.51 -2.17
C GLY A 46 -1.96 -7.31 -2.77
N TYR A 47 -1.21 -7.99 -1.92
CA TYR A 47 -0.02 -8.73 -2.34
C TYR A 47 -0.38 -10.18 -2.65
N SER A 48 0.13 -10.68 -3.77
CA SER A 48 0.07 -12.10 -4.10
C SER A 48 1.47 -12.55 -4.45
N PRO A 49 2.01 -13.58 -3.77
CA PRO A 49 3.34 -14.05 -4.09
C PRO A 49 3.39 -14.63 -5.52
N HIS A 50 4.57 -14.57 -6.13
CA HIS A 50 4.73 -14.97 -7.54
C HIS A 50 4.38 -16.45 -7.79
N TRP A 51 4.51 -17.29 -6.77
CA TRP A 51 4.21 -18.73 -6.90
C TRP A 51 2.73 -19.05 -6.71
N ALA A 52 1.90 -18.07 -6.34
CA ALA A 52 0.48 -18.31 -6.11
C ALA A 52 -0.23 -18.61 -7.43
N LYS A 53 -1.04 -19.68 -7.45
CA LYS A 53 -1.80 -20.07 -8.64
C LYS A 53 -3.00 -19.16 -8.89
N SER A 54 -3.50 -18.52 -7.84
CA SER A 54 -4.59 -17.55 -7.92
C SER A 54 -4.28 -16.38 -7.01
N PRO A 55 -4.87 -15.19 -7.25
CA PRO A 55 -4.61 -14.02 -6.40
C PRO A 55 -4.96 -14.29 -4.95
N MET A 56 -4.04 -14.02 -4.04
CA MET A 56 -4.25 -14.15 -2.59
C MET A 56 -4.72 -12.85 -1.95
N ASN A 57 -4.40 -11.71 -2.56
CA ASN A 57 -4.81 -10.38 -2.11
C ASN A 57 -4.54 -10.14 -0.62
N LEU A 58 -3.30 -10.41 -0.20
CA LEU A 58 -2.90 -10.21 1.19
C LEU A 58 -2.75 -8.71 1.43
N ILE A 59 -3.52 -8.17 2.37
CA ILE A 59 -3.58 -6.72 2.60
C ILE A 59 -2.80 -6.27 3.83
N ASN A 60 -2.44 -7.18 4.72
CA ASN A 60 -1.68 -6.89 5.93
C ASN A 60 -0.64 -7.97 6.20
N ALA A 61 0.43 -7.60 6.89
CA ALA A 61 1.45 -8.54 7.35
C ALA A 61 1.88 -8.13 8.75
N ARG A 62 1.98 -9.11 9.67
CA ARG A 62 2.47 -8.85 11.01
C ARG A 62 3.98 -8.77 10.99
N TYR A 63 4.52 -7.72 11.57
CA TYR A 63 5.97 -7.51 11.63
C TYR A 63 6.68 -8.69 12.32
N GLU A 64 6.06 -9.22 13.38
CA GLU A 64 6.66 -10.28 14.21
C GLU A 64 6.89 -11.57 13.44
N THR A 65 6.08 -11.85 12.42
CA THR A 65 6.14 -13.13 11.70
C THR A 65 6.39 -12.98 10.20
N ILE A 66 6.60 -11.76 9.71
CA ILE A 66 6.71 -11.50 8.28
C ILE A 66 7.87 -12.30 7.65
N HIS A 67 8.97 -12.47 8.37
CA HIS A 67 10.14 -13.19 7.87
C HIS A 67 9.92 -14.71 7.82
N GLU A 68 8.96 -15.22 8.58
CA GLU A 68 8.67 -16.64 8.67
C GLU A 68 7.59 -17.10 7.68
N LYS A 69 6.82 -16.17 7.15
CA LYS A 69 5.70 -16.49 6.25
C LYS A 69 6.20 -16.72 4.82
N PRO A 70 5.96 -17.89 4.22
CA PRO A 70 6.36 -18.12 2.82
C PRO A 70 5.76 -17.12 1.85
N SER A 71 4.56 -16.61 2.16
CA SER A 71 3.86 -15.63 1.32
C SER A 71 4.66 -14.34 1.14
N PHE A 72 5.44 -13.94 2.15
CA PHE A 72 6.16 -12.66 2.13
C PHE A 72 7.68 -12.80 1.95
N LYS A 73 8.15 -14.01 1.71
CA LYS A 73 9.58 -14.28 1.62
C LYS A 73 10.28 -13.43 0.56
N ASP A 74 9.66 -13.27 -0.59
CA ASP A 74 10.23 -12.53 -1.72
C ASP A 74 9.62 -11.13 -1.86
N ALA A 75 8.84 -10.68 -0.89
CA ALA A 75 8.23 -9.36 -0.92
C ALA A 75 9.28 -8.27 -0.71
N LYS A 76 9.13 -7.19 -1.45
CA LYS A 76 9.99 -6.00 -1.32
C LYS A 76 9.29 -4.97 -0.46
N ARG A 77 10.08 -4.10 0.17
CA ARG A 77 9.55 -3.05 1.02
C ARG A 77 9.13 -1.84 0.20
N CYS A 78 8.08 -1.18 0.67
CA CYS A 78 7.67 0.11 0.14
C CYS A 78 7.00 0.90 1.28
N ILE A 79 6.69 2.17 1.01
CA ILE A 79 6.00 3.03 1.96
C ILE A 79 4.67 3.43 1.33
N PHE A 80 3.56 3.10 1.98
CA PHE A 80 2.25 3.62 1.59
C PHE A 80 2.13 5.05 2.09
N ILE A 81 1.71 5.93 1.20
CA ILE A 81 1.51 7.34 1.56
C ILE A 81 0.06 7.51 2.01
N MET A 82 -0.11 7.90 3.25
CA MET A 82 -1.44 8.06 3.85
C MET A 82 -1.42 9.14 4.92
N ASP A 83 -2.56 9.69 5.25
CA ASP A 83 -2.69 10.66 6.34
C ASP A 83 -3.66 10.22 7.44
N GLY A 84 -4.27 9.05 7.31
CA GLY A 84 -5.09 8.46 8.36
C GLY A 84 -5.47 7.03 7.98
N TRP A 85 -5.84 6.24 8.98
CA TRP A 85 -6.30 4.87 8.73
C TRP A 85 -7.43 4.52 9.68
N TYR A 86 -8.20 3.50 9.28
CA TYR A 86 -9.31 2.95 10.08
C TYR A 86 -8.91 1.59 10.64
N GLU A 87 -9.23 1.39 11.89
CA GLU A 87 -9.01 0.10 12.57
C GLU A 87 -10.30 -0.68 12.78
#